data_d7f25c520228dd1436a4af0c19746ce9
#
_entry.id   d7f25c520228dd1436a4af0c19746ce9
#
_cell.length_a   1.000
_cell.length_b   1.000
_cell.length_c   1.000
_cell.angle_alpha   90.00
_cell.angle_beta   90.00
_cell.angle_gamma   90.00
#
_symmetry.space_group_name_H-M   'P 1'
#
loop_
_entity.id
_entity.type
_entity.pdbx_description
1 polymer ?
#
loop_
_entity_poly.entity_id
_entity_poly.type
_entity_poly.pdbx_seq_one_letter_code
_entity_poly.pdbx_strand_id
1 'polypeptide(L)'
;MAAAVGRYQVSMDPEIKERWPCWRYIGSTALNPRDSHARYAGKVYRKDDPIWHRIYPPSDFNCQCDVEDCDDPADDAPKKVDPAESGFAFDPAHAFETFDLSSITDPELRKKTEDGLQKKVGKQKTSKKKDLEPSGTPVSNALDVRVSDKTLKEDVKHAINAINVVHGDGELMKTPIYGRAPGRGALGCFTRYLGAGNVVAKTDIKIARFGEHRCMTTVHEIGHLLDAFGLGDGFRTGIEAATQPEIKRWLDAVMKTQSYRKLSEIHDSHSNYLRNPKELWARAYAQYIARRSKDPILMDELDKMINCEYNKIYHAQWSDEEFSEIMVAMDQIFISKGWLK
;
A
#
# COMPACT_ATOMS: atom_id res chain seq x y z
N MET A 1 -15.51 -3.32 -12.13
CA MET A 1 -14.86 -4.03 -13.24
C MET A 1 -13.38 -3.70 -13.40
N ALA A 2 -12.93 -2.46 -13.55
CA ALA A 2 -11.50 -2.13 -13.73
C ALA A 2 -10.57 -2.68 -12.62
N ALA A 3 -10.99 -2.69 -11.37
CA ALA A 3 -10.23 -3.25 -10.26
C ALA A 3 -10.09 -4.79 -10.34
N ALA A 4 -11.13 -5.48 -10.82
CA ALA A 4 -11.10 -6.93 -11.00
C ALA A 4 -10.15 -7.33 -12.14
N VAL A 5 -10.15 -6.59 -13.25
CA VAL A 5 -9.22 -6.79 -14.36
C VAL A 5 -7.78 -6.59 -13.92
N GLY A 6 -7.51 -5.54 -13.14
CA GLY A 6 -6.16 -5.29 -12.61
C GLY A 6 -5.67 -6.40 -11.69
N ARG A 7 -6.53 -6.90 -10.78
CA ARG A 7 -6.19 -8.05 -9.91
C ARG A 7 -5.92 -9.31 -10.71
N TYR A 8 -6.77 -9.61 -11.70
CA TYR A 8 -6.57 -10.73 -12.60
C TYR A 8 -5.20 -10.67 -13.28
N GLN A 9 -4.85 -9.53 -13.89
CA GLN A 9 -3.58 -9.35 -14.60
C GLN A 9 -2.37 -9.53 -13.70
N VAL A 10 -2.40 -8.96 -12.49
CA VAL A 10 -1.31 -9.11 -11.50
C VAL A 10 -1.17 -10.58 -11.08
N SER A 11 -2.29 -11.23 -10.78
CA SER A 11 -2.29 -12.63 -10.33
C SER A 11 -1.89 -13.62 -11.45
N MET A 12 -2.02 -13.22 -12.73
CA MET A 12 -1.59 -13.98 -13.89
C MET A 12 -0.14 -13.71 -14.32
N ASP A 13 0.58 -12.83 -13.61
CA ASP A 13 2.01 -12.67 -13.82
C ASP A 13 2.73 -14.03 -13.71
N PRO A 14 3.67 -14.36 -14.61
CA PRO A 14 4.31 -15.67 -14.65
C PRO A 14 4.94 -16.10 -13.32
N GLU A 15 5.61 -15.20 -12.60
CA GLU A 15 6.25 -15.50 -11.32
C GLU A 15 5.21 -15.77 -10.23
N ILE A 16 4.11 -14.99 -10.21
CA ILE A 16 3.02 -15.18 -9.27
C ILE A 16 2.26 -16.46 -9.57
N LYS A 17 2.00 -16.75 -10.85
CA LYS A 17 1.31 -17.96 -11.27
C LYS A 17 2.11 -19.22 -10.99
N GLU A 18 3.43 -19.17 -11.13
CA GLU A 18 4.31 -20.30 -10.79
C GLU A 18 4.26 -20.61 -9.30
N ARG A 19 4.30 -19.57 -8.45
CA ARG A 19 4.29 -19.71 -6.99
C ARG A 19 2.91 -20.10 -6.44
N TRP A 20 1.84 -19.52 -7.00
CA TRP A 20 0.44 -19.78 -6.63
C TRP A 20 -0.37 -20.13 -7.88
N PRO A 21 -0.38 -21.39 -8.28
CA PRO A 21 -0.97 -21.82 -9.55
C PRO A 21 -2.50 -21.83 -9.53
N CYS A 22 -3.12 -21.63 -8.38
CA CYS A 22 -4.55 -21.70 -8.17
C CYS A 22 -5.13 -20.41 -7.61
N TRP A 23 -6.44 -20.25 -7.76
CA TRP A 23 -7.27 -19.32 -7.01
C TRP A 23 -8.26 -20.07 -6.14
N ARG A 24 -8.38 -19.61 -4.88
CA ARG A 24 -9.50 -19.97 -4.01
C ARG A 24 -10.60 -18.94 -4.16
N TYR A 25 -11.82 -19.37 -4.42
CA TYR A 25 -12.99 -18.50 -4.47
C TYR A 25 -13.40 -18.08 -3.05
N ILE A 26 -13.35 -16.79 -2.77
CA ILE A 26 -13.79 -16.23 -1.49
C ILE A 26 -15.25 -15.85 -1.62
N GLY A 27 -16.09 -16.51 -0.83
CA GLY A 27 -17.53 -16.26 -0.80
C GLY A 27 -17.88 -14.83 -0.37
N SER A 28 -19.10 -14.43 -0.68
CA SER A 28 -19.63 -13.11 -0.33
C SER A 28 -19.69 -12.89 1.18
N THR A 29 -19.32 -11.68 1.61
CA THR A 29 -19.52 -11.19 2.98
C THR A 29 -20.90 -10.56 3.20
N ALA A 30 -21.78 -10.56 2.20
CA ALA A 30 -23.16 -10.06 2.32
C ALA A 30 -23.99 -10.90 3.28
N LEU A 31 -24.96 -10.27 3.94
CA LEU A 31 -25.90 -10.95 4.88
C LEU A 31 -26.70 -12.07 4.20
N ASN A 32 -27.04 -11.89 2.92
CA ASN A 32 -27.76 -12.88 2.11
C ASN A 32 -26.97 -13.14 0.82
N PRO A 33 -25.96 -14.01 0.83
CA PRO A 33 -25.21 -14.35 -0.37
C PRO A 33 -26.10 -15.14 -1.34
N ARG A 34 -25.90 -14.91 -2.66
CA ARG A 34 -26.60 -15.69 -3.68
C ARG A 34 -26.14 -17.16 -3.66
N ASP A 35 -27.06 -18.09 -3.75
CA ASP A 35 -26.75 -19.52 -3.80
C ASP A 35 -25.84 -19.88 -4.99
N SER A 36 -26.01 -19.16 -6.13
CA SER A 36 -25.17 -19.32 -7.32
C SER A 36 -23.69 -19.03 -7.05
N HIS A 37 -23.39 -18.13 -6.09
CA HIS A 37 -22.02 -17.78 -5.70
C HIS A 37 -21.56 -18.59 -4.47
N ALA A 38 -22.45 -18.82 -3.52
CA ALA A 38 -22.14 -19.53 -2.28
C ALA A 38 -21.58 -20.96 -2.54
N ARG A 39 -22.03 -21.60 -3.62
CA ARG A 39 -21.56 -22.95 -4.02
C ARG A 39 -20.07 -23.03 -4.36
N TYR A 40 -19.46 -21.89 -4.72
CA TYR A 40 -18.03 -21.82 -5.04
C TYR A 40 -17.18 -21.41 -3.84
N ALA A 41 -17.78 -20.93 -2.74
CA ALA A 41 -17.06 -20.48 -1.56
C ALA A 41 -16.10 -21.56 -1.03
N GLY A 42 -14.84 -21.20 -0.89
CA GLY A 42 -13.77 -22.09 -0.46
C GLY A 42 -13.23 -23.04 -1.54
N LYS A 43 -13.85 -23.10 -2.73
CA LYS A 43 -13.36 -23.92 -3.82
C LYS A 43 -12.09 -23.37 -4.44
N VAL A 44 -11.20 -24.27 -4.83
CA VAL A 44 -9.90 -23.97 -5.41
C VAL A 44 -9.87 -24.48 -6.86
N TYR A 45 -9.54 -23.62 -7.80
CA TYR A 45 -9.36 -24.01 -9.21
C TYR A 45 -8.06 -23.44 -9.73
N ARG A 46 -7.44 -24.16 -10.69
CA ARG A 46 -6.24 -23.65 -11.36
C ARG A 46 -6.53 -22.33 -12.06
N LYS A 47 -5.56 -21.43 -12.07
CA LYS A 47 -5.70 -20.10 -12.71
C LYS A 47 -5.98 -20.16 -14.22
N ASP A 48 -5.59 -21.25 -14.87
CA ASP A 48 -5.84 -21.52 -16.29
C ASP A 48 -7.14 -22.31 -16.54
N ASP A 49 -7.93 -22.61 -15.49
CA ASP A 49 -9.21 -23.30 -15.67
C ASP A 49 -10.25 -22.39 -16.33
N PRO A 50 -10.94 -22.84 -17.41
CA PRO A 50 -11.97 -22.06 -18.08
C PRO A 50 -13.15 -21.63 -17.21
N ILE A 51 -13.32 -22.21 -16.02
CA ILE A 51 -14.37 -21.81 -15.07
C ILE A 51 -14.27 -20.33 -14.72
N TRP A 52 -13.05 -19.79 -14.65
CA TRP A 52 -12.82 -18.39 -14.29
C TRP A 52 -13.36 -17.38 -15.29
N HIS A 53 -13.54 -17.75 -16.55
CA HIS A 53 -14.23 -16.90 -17.54
C HIS A 53 -15.70 -16.65 -17.18
N ARG A 54 -16.25 -17.40 -16.22
CA ARG A 54 -17.66 -17.30 -15.82
C ARG A 54 -17.90 -16.90 -14.39
N ILE A 55 -16.99 -17.28 -13.46
CA ILE A 55 -17.20 -17.06 -12.04
C ILE A 55 -16.23 -16.05 -11.42
N TYR A 56 -15.28 -15.52 -12.19
CA TYR A 56 -14.31 -14.56 -11.64
C TYR A 56 -15.05 -13.30 -11.13
N PRO A 57 -14.88 -12.93 -9.83
CA PRO A 57 -15.61 -11.78 -9.25
C PRO A 57 -15.16 -10.42 -9.82
N PRO A 58 -16.08 -9.45 -9.97
CA PRO A 58 -17.51 -9.53 -9.71
C PRO A 58 -18.27 -10.15 -10.90
N SER A 59 -19.09 -11.18 -10.64
CA SER A 59 -19.86 -11.88 -11.68
C SER A 59 -21.36 -11.50 -11.72
N ASP A 60 -21.80 -10.66 -10.79
CA ASP A 60 -23.18 -10.13 -10.73
C ASP A 60 -23.23 -8.75 -10.09
N PHE A 61 -24.40 -8.09 -10.19
CA PHE A 61 -24.64 -6.80 -9.55
C PHE A 61 -24.44 -6.89 -8.02
N ASN A 62 -23.66 -5.94 -7.45
CA ASN A 62 -23.33 -5.90 -6.02
C ASN A 62 -22.66 -7.20 -5.50
N CYS A 63 -21.89 -7.88 -6.35
CA CYS A 63 -21.11 -9.03 -5.95
C CYS A 63 -19.99 -8.62 -4.98
N GLN A 64 -19.97 -9.25 -3.80
CA GLN A 64 -18.96 -9.05 -2.74
C GLN A 64 -18.02 -10.27 -2.61
N CYS A 65 -17.99 -11.13 -3.61
CA CYS A 65 -17.03 -12.23 -3.67
C CYS A 65 -15.66 -11.73 -4.12
N ASP A 66 -14.63 -12.49 -3.84
CA ASP A 66 -13.26 -12.24 -4.25
C ASP A 66 -12.54 -13.54 -4.63
N VAL A 67 -11.28 -13.46 -5.00
CA VAL A 67 -10.38 -14.60 -5.18
C VAL A 67 -9.08 -14.37 -4.43
N GLU A 68 -8.49 -15.45 -3.94
CA GLU A 68 -7.19 -15.46 -3.26
C GLU A 68 -6.23 -16.38 -4.01
N ASP A 69 -5.00 -15.90 -4.24
CA ASP A 69 -3.93 -16.72 -4.79
C ASP A 69 -3.53 -17.82 -3.79
N CYS A 70 -3.45 -19.08 -4.24
CA CYS A 70 -3.06 -20.20 -3.39
C CYS A 70 -2.31 -21.30 -4.18
N ASP A 71 -1.66 -22.18 -3.43
CA ASP A 71 -0.98 -23.37 -3.90
C ASP A 71 -1.66 -24.68 -3.44
N ASP A 72 -2.89 -24.55 -2.91
CA ASP A 72 -3.68 -25.72 -2.53
C ASP A 72 -4.05 -26.60 -3.73
N PRO A 73 -4.31 -27.91 -3.48
CA PRO A 73 -4.80 -28.81 -4.50
C PRO A 73 -6.09 -28.30 -5.15
N ALA A 74 -6.14 -28.29 -6.47
CA ALA A 74 -7.33 -27.86 -7.20
C ALA A 74 -8.48 -28.84 -7.05
N ASP A 75 -9.69 -28.33 -6.82
CA ASP A 75 -10.94 -29.07 -6.93
C ASP A 75 -11.27 -29.35 -8.42
N ASP A 76 -12.09 -30.39 -8.67
CA ASP A 76 -12.66 -30.63 -9.98
C ASP A 76 -13.69 -29.54 -10.32
N ALA A 77 -13.53 -28.93 -11.48
CA ALA A 77 -14.49 -27.94 -11.95
C ALA A 77 -15.84 -28.57 -12.29
N PRO A 78 -16.97 -27.96 -11.89
CA PRO A 78 -18.29 -28.52 -12.20
C PRO A 78 -18.53 -28.50 -13.72
N LYS A 79 -19.14 -29.58 -14.24
CA LYS A 79 -19.44 -29.71 -15.68
C LYS A 79 -20.42 -28.65 -16.19
N LYS A 80 -21.21 -28.05 -15.32
CA LYS A 80 -22.17 -26.99 -15.63
C LYS A 80 -21.97 -25.83 -14.68
N VAL A 81 -21.69 -24.68 -15.25
CA VAL A 81 -21.53 -23.39 -14.54
C VAL A 81 -22.68 -22.48 -14.93
N ASP A 82 -23.34 -21.87 -13.96
CA ASP A 82 -24.41 -20.90 -14.25
C ASP A 82 -23.78 -19.68 -14.96
N PRO A 83 -24.45 -19.11 -15.96
CA PRO A 83 -23.97 -17.92 -16.61
C PRO A 83 -24.01 -16.74 -15.60
N ALA A 84 -23.02 -15.85 -15.70
CA ALA A 84 -23.09 -14.57 -15.01
C ALA A 84 -24.31 -13.75 -15.50
N GLU A 85 -24.81 -12.85 -14.65
CA GLU A 85 -25.88 -11.93 -15.07
C GLU A 85 -25.48 -11.09 -16.29
N SER A 86 -26.48 -10.70 -17.10
CA SER A 86 -26.27 -9.85 -18.25
C SER A 86 -25.56 -8.55 -17.84
N GLY A 87 -24.47 -8.21 -18.51
CA GLY A 87 -23.61 -7.06 -18.20
C GLY A 87 -22.45 -7.37 -17.27
N PHE A 88 -22.41 -8.57 -16.66
CA PHE A 88 -21.28 -9.05 -15.84
C PHE A 88 -20.56 -10.25 -16.43
N ALA A 89 -21.08 -10.80 -17.52
CA ALA A 89 -20.42 -11.87 -18.29
C ALA A 89 -19.24 -11.29 -19.09
N PHE A 90 -18.18 -10.89 -18.40
CA PHE A 90 -16.95 -10.46 -19.05
C PHE A 90 -15.79 -11.36 -18.64
N ASP A 91 -14.93 -11.61 -19.61
CA ASP A 91 -13.68 -12.30 -19.34
C ASP A 91 -12.62 -11.29 -18.96
N PRO A 92 -12.10 -11.30 -17.72
CA PRO A 92 -11.07 -10.36 -17.29
C PRO A 92 -9.78 -10.49 -18.10
N ALA A 93 -9.51 -11.66 -18.70
CA ALA A 93 -8.37 -11.86 -19.60
C ALA A 93 -8.47 -11.03 -20.88
N HIS A 94 -9.69 -10.84 -21.39
CA HIS A 94 -9.98 -10.19 -22.68
C HIS A 94 -10.79 -8.89 -22.51
N ALA A 95 -10.89 -8.37 -21.28
CA ALA A 95 -11.76 -7.24 -20.95
C ALA A 95 -11.50 -5.96 -21.76
N PHE A 96 -10.29 -5.80 -22.30
CA PHE A 96 -9.94 -4.66 -23.17
C PHE A 96 -10.07 -4.97 -24.66
N GLU A 97 -10.20 -6.24 -25.05
CA GLU A 97 -10.35 -6.65 -26.46
C GLU A 97 -11.82 -6.60 -26.92
N THR A 98 -12.74 -6.74 -25.96
CA THR A 98 -14.19 -6.85 -26.23
C THR A 98 -14.99 -5.62 -25.77
N PHE A 99 -14.34 -4.47 -25.59
CA PHE A 99 -15.02 -3.27 -25.14
C PHE A 99 -16.00 -2.76 -26.22
N ASP A 100 -17.31 -2.91 -25.97
CA ASP A 100 -18.34 -2.43 -26.89
C ASP A 100 -18.46 -0.89 -26.81
N LEU A 101 -17.98 -0.24 -27.87
CA LEU A 101 -18.06 1.21 -28.04
C LEU A 101 -19.33 1.66 -28.76
N SER A 102 -20.25 0.74 -29.06
CA SER A 102 -21.49 1.07 -29.80
C SER A 102 -22.38 2.06 -29.06
N SER A 103 -22.31 2.07 -27.73
CA SER A 103 -23.06 3.01 -26.88
C SER A 103 -22.51 4.44 -26.92
N ILE A 104 -21.31 4.67 -27.44
CA ILE A 104 -20.75 6.03 -27.62
C ILE A 104 -21.25 6.55 -28.95
N THR A 105 -22.27 7.41 -28.89
CA THR A 105 -22.93 8.00 -30.08
C THR A 105 -22.13 9.13 -30.72
N ASP A 106 -21.23 9.78 -29.93
CA ASP A 106 -20.36 10.83 -30.45
C ASP A 106 -19.15 10.19 -31.20
N PRO A 107 -18.99 10.47 -32.52
CA PRO A 107 -17.95 9.86 -33.34
C PRO A 107 -16.53 10.27 -32.91
N GLU A 108 -16.35 11.52 -32.44
CA GLU A 108 -15.04 12.01 -32.02
C GLU A 108 -14.60 11.41 -30.68
N LEU A 109 -15.54 11.29 -29.75
CA LEU A 109 -15.32 10.60 -28.47
C LEU A 109 -15.06 9.12 -28.67
N ARG A 110 -15.81 8.45 -29.57
CA ARG A 110 -15.59 7.04 -29.94
C ARG A 110 -14.17 6.85 -30.48
N LYS A 111 -13.75 7.66 -31.44
CA LYS A 111 -12.40 7.59 -32.01
C LYS A 111 -11.29 7.84 -30.97
N LYS A 112 -11.45 8.84 -30.10
CA LYS A 112 -10.50 9.08 -28.99
C LYS A 112 -10.41 7.91 -28.03
N THR A 113 -11.52 7.21 -27.79
CA THR A 113 -11.58 6.04 -26.93
C THR A 113 -10.92 4.83 -27.61
N GLU A 114 -11.18 4.61 -28.89
CA GLU A 114 -10.51 3.57 -29.71
C GLU A 114 -9.00 3.78 -29.78
N ASP A 115 -8.55 5.01 -30.08
CA ASP A 115 -7.13 5.37 -30.08
C ASP A 115 -6.48 5.20 -28.70
N GLY A 116 -7.21 5.48 -27.66
CA GLY A 116 -6.80 5.28 -26.27
C GLY A 116 -6.63 3.81 -25.90
N LEU A 117 -7.56 2.96 -26.33
CA LEU A 117 -7.51 1.50 -26.13
C LEU A 117 -6.37 0.86 -26.93
N GLN A 118 -6.22 1.23 -28.22
CA GLN A 118 -5.13 0.71 -29.07
C GLN A 118 -3.74 1.13 -28.57
N LYS A 119 -3.58 2.36 -28.04
CA LYS A 119 -2.33 2.81 -27.41
C LYS A 119 -2.00 2.03 -26.13
N LYS A 120 -2.98 1.50 -25.42
CA LYS A 120 -2.78 0.65 -24.23
C LYS A 120 -2.42 -0.77 -24.59
N VAL A 121 -3.10 -1.37 -25.55
CA VAL A 121 -2.79 -2.73 -26.08
C VAL A 121 -1.42 -2.76 -26.76
N GLY A 122 -1.03 -1.70 -27.47
CA GLY A 122 0.29 -1.59 -28.11
C GLY A 122 1.46 -1.32 -27.17
N LYS A 123 1.22 -0.85 -25.93
CA LYS A 123 2.25 -0.56 -24.95
C LYS A 123 2.64 -1.72 -24.04
N GLN A 124 2.02 -2.90 -24.17
CA GLN A 124 2.46 -4.11 -23.48
C GLN A 124 3.76 -4.72 -24.07
N LYS A 125 4.31 -4.15 -25.14
CA LYS A 125 5.65 -4.51 -25.63
C LYS A 125 6.65 -3.42 -25.21
N THR A 126 7.46 -3.79 -24.21
CA THR A 126 8.69 -3.11 -23.81
C THR A 126 8.56 -1.71 -23.19
N SER A 127 8.20 -1.61 -21.91
CA SER A 127 8.82 -0.57 -21.10
C SER A 127 10.26 -1.01 -20.81
N LYS A 128 11.20 -0.54 -21.60
CA LYS A 128 12.61 -0.53 -21.22
C LYS A 128 12.68 0.16 -19.86
N LYS A 129 13.15 -0.55 -18.84
CA LYS A 129 13.65 0.02 -17.59
C LYS A 129 14.60 1.13 -18.00
N LYS A 130 14.21 2.37 -17.77
CA LYS A 130 15.12 3.50 -17.91
C LYS A 130 16.00 3.38 -16.69
N ASP A 131 17.22 2.96 -16.87
CA ASP A 131 18.25 2.95 -15.84
C ASP A 131 18.34 4.37 -15.28
N LEU A 132 17.75 4.58 -14.10
CA LEU A 132 17.94 5.80 -13.32
C LEU A 132 19.25 5.60 -12.57
N GLU A 133 20.22 6.43 -12.88
CA GLU A 133 21.47 6.53 -12.14
C GLU A 133 21.16 6.70 -10.65
N PRO A 134 21.73 5.88 -9.75
CA PRO A 134 21.53 6.05 -8.31
C PRO A 134 22.16 7.38 -7.90
N SER A 135 21.36 8.30 -7.40
CA SER A 135 21.82 9.62 -7.01
C SER A 135 21.37 9.98 -5.60
N GLY A 136 22.26 9.85 -4.64
CA GLY A 136 22.11 10.35 -3.27
C GLY A 136 21.21 9.51 -2.37
N THR A 137 20.92 10.01 -1.16
CA THR A 137 20.05 9.28 -0.22
C THR A 137 18.67 9.02 -0.80
N PRO A 138 18.09 7.80 -0.63
CA PRO A 138 16.85 7.39 -1.30
C PRO A 138 15.70 8.32 -1.01
N VAL A 139 15.71 8.95 0.16
CA VAL A 139 14.60 9.77 0.65
C VAL A 139 14.69 11.20 0.14
N SER A 140 15.83 11.88 0.30
CA SER A 140 15.95 13.30 -0.06
C SER A 140 15.80 13.56 -1.55
N ASN A 141 16.32 12.66 -2.38
CA ASN A 141 16.24 12.79 -3.83
C ASN A 141 14.84 12.46 -4.39
N ALA A 142 14.05 11.70 -3.65
CA ALA A 142 12.66 11.43 -4.00
C ALA A 142 11.72 12.58 -3.65
N LEU A 143 12.09 13.46 -2.71
CA LEU A 143 11.20 14.46 -2.15
C LEU A 143 11.35 15.81 -2.84
N ASP A 144 10.22 16.40 -3.27
CA ASP A 144 10.12 17.74 -3.84
C ASP A 144 9.31 18.64 -2.89
N VAL A 145 10.01 19.51 -2.15
CA VAL A 145 9.39 20.34 -1.10
C VAL A 145 8.70 21.56 -1.71
N ARG A 146 7.39 21.47 -1.88
CA ARG A 146 6.51 22.53 -2.43
C ARG A 146 5.70 23.22 -1.33
N VAL A 147 6.37 23.62 -0.27
CA VAL A 147 5.77 24.30 0.87
C VAL A 147 6.04 25.81 0.75
N SER A 148 4.98 26.63 0.77
CA SER A 148 5.07 28.10 0.69
C SER A 148 5.26 28.77 2.05
N ASP A 149 4.71 28.18 3.11
CA ASP A 149 4.89 28.65 4.47
C ASP A 149 6.36 28.44 4.91
N LYS A 150 7.00 29.50 5.36
CA LYS A 150 8.45 29.48 5.66
C LYS A 150 8.77 28.56 6.84
N THR A 151 8.01 28.66 7.92
CA THR A 151 8.24 27.88 9.15
C THR A 151 8.02 26.40 8.88
N LEU A 152 6.90 26.04 8.27
CA LEU A 152 6.62 24.65 7.91
C LEU A 152 7.66 24.10 6.91
N LYS A 153 8.14 24.93 5.97
CA LYS A 153 9.19 24.54 5.02
C LYS A 153 10.49 24.20 5.73
N GLU A 154 10.83 24.95 6.76
CA GLU A 154 12.01 24.68 7.60
C GLU A 154 11.84 23.38 8.38
N ASP A 155 10.68 23.15 9.00
CA ASP A 155 10.37 21.91 9.72
C ASP A 155 10.47 20.68 8.79
N VAL A 156 9.88 20.77 7.60
CA VAL A 156 9.96 19.68 6.59
C VAL A 156 11.40 19.42 6.16
N LYS A 157 12.18 20.46 5.88
CA LYS A 157 13.60 20.32 5.53
C LYS A 157 14.41 19.73 6.67
N HIS A 158 14.10 20.14 7.90
CA HIS A 158 14.75 19.65 9.09
C HIS A 158 14.52 18.14 9.24
N ALA A 159 13.28 17.68 9.11
CA ALA A 159 12.93 16.27 9.12
C ALA A 159 13.68 15.47 8.04
N ILE A 160 13.76 15.99 6.82
CA ILE A 160 14.50 15.36 5.71
C ILE A 160 15.99 15.28 6.02
N ASN A 161 16.58 16.32 6.61
CA ASN A 161 17.99 16.32 7.01
C ASN A 161 18.28 15.25 8.07
N ALA A 162 17.41 15.08 9.03
CA ALA A 162 17.54 14.02 10.03
C ALA A 162 17.50 12.61 9.39
N ILE A 163 16.60 12.42 8.43
CA ILE A 163 16.56 11.17 7.64
C ILE A 163 17.87 10.95 6.87
N ASN A 164 18.43 12.00 6.28
CA ASN A 164 19.69 11.92 5.53
C ASN A 164 20.91 11.58 6.39
N VAL A 165 20.86 11.85 7.68
CA VAL A 165 21.90 11.40 8.63
C VAL A 165 21.90 9.87 8.75
N VAL A 166 20.74 9.24 8.63
CA VAL A 166 20.54 7.80 8.89
C VAL A 166 20.65 6.97 7.62
N HIS A 167 20.06 7.44 6.53
CA HIS A 167 19.96 6.65 5.31
C HIS A 167 21.04 6.98 4.27
N GLY A 168 21.50 5.92 3.58
CA GLY A 168 22.35 5.97 2.39
C GLY A 168 21.53 5.95 1.10
N ASP A 169 22.14 5.45 0.04
CA ASP A 169 21.58 5.44 -1.32
C ASP A 169 20.43 4.43 -1.49
N GLY A 170 19.47 4.78 -2.37
CA GLY A 170 18.35 3.93 -2.77
C GLY A 170 17.42 4.66 -3.74
N GLU A 171 16.48 3.94 -4.32
CA GLU A 171 15.52 4.48 -5.30
C GLU A 171 14.12 4.54 -4.69
N LEU A 172 13.51 5.72 -4.70
CA LEU A 172 12.11 5.94 -4.33
C LEU A 172 11.40 6.77 -5.39
N MET A 173 10.07 6.62 -5.46
CA MET A 173 9.23 7.39 -6.37
C MET A 173 9.25 8.87 -6.00
N LYS A 174 9.42 9.74 -7.01
CA LYS A 174 9.36 11.20 -6.84
C LYS A 174 8.04 11.63 -6.21
N THR A 175 8.12 12.24 -5.02
CA THR A 175 6.97 12.57 -4.18
C THR A 175 7.03 14.03 -3.75
N PRO A 176 6.10 14.90 -4.20
CA PRO A 176 6.00 16.26 -3.72
C PRO A 176 5.42 16.33 -2.30
N ILE A 177 5.95 17.26 -1.49
CA ILE A 177 5.43 17.60 -0.16
C ILE A 177 4.76 18.96 -0.21
N TYR A 178 3.50 19.02 0.18
CA TYR A 178 2.68 20.23 0.21
C TYR A 178 2.36 20.68 1.63
N GLY A 179 2.45 21.99 1.89
CA GLY A 179 2.04 22.64 3.15
C GLY A 179 0.54 22.96 3.14
N ARG A 180 -0.31 21.95 3.28
CA ARG A 180 -1.76 22.12 3.36
C ARG A 180 -2.41 21.02 4.20
N ALA A 181 -3.52 21.35 4.86
CA ALA A 181 -4.25 20.38 5.68
C ALA A 181 -4.72 19.18 4.81
N PRO A 182 -4.48 17.95 5.26
CA PRO A 182 -4.96 16.75 4.56
C PRO A 182 -6.49 16.60 4.56
N GLY A 183 -7.18 17.26 5.47
CA GLY A 183 -8.62 17.14 5.75
C GLY A 183 -8.91 16.30 7.00
N ARG A 184 -10.15 16.35 7.48
CA ARG A 184 -10.64 15.59 8.64
C ARG A 184 -9.80 15.72 9.94
N GLY A 185 -9.11 16.86 10.12
CA GLY A 185 -8.27 17.10 11.30
C GLY A 185 -6.92 16.36 11.31
N ALA A 186 -6.57 15.66 10.25
CA ALA A 186 -5.27 14.99 10.15
C ALA A 186 -4.12 16.00 10.04
N LEU A 187 -2.98 15.70 10.69
CA LEU A 187 -1.78 16.54 10.67
C LEU A 187 -0.89 16.25 9.46
N GLY A 188 -0.91 15.02 8.96
CA GLY A 188 -0.22 14.58 7.77
C GLY A 188 -1.05 13.59 6.95
N CYS A 189 -0.65 13.36 5.71
CA CYS A 189 -1.20 12.31 4.86
C CYS A 189 -0.28 12.01 3.68
N PHE A 190 0.13 10.76 3.54
CA PHE A 190 0.72 10.23 2.31
C PHE A 190 -0.39 9.69 1.41
N THR A 191 -0.40 10.07 0.14
CA THR A 191 -1.42 9.65 -0.83
C THR A 191 -0.77 8.99 -2.04
N ARG A 192 -1.32 7.85 -2.46
CA ARG A 192 -1.01 7.20 -3.73
C ARG A 192 -2.18 7.39 -4.69
N TYR A 193 -1.90 7.84 -5.91
CA TYR A 193 -2.89 8.00 -6.96
C TYR A 193 -2.71 6.89 -7.97
N LEU A 194 -3.68 6.00 -8.05
CA LEU A 194 -3.64 4.89 -8.96
C LEU A 194 -3.98 5.37 -10.38
N GLY A 195 -3.16 4.97 -11.33
CA GLY A 195 -3.39 5.09 -12.75
C GLY A 195 -4.10 3.85 -13.32
N ALA A 196 -4.16 3.77 -14.62
CA ALA A 196 -4.68 2.59 -15.30
C ALA A 196 -3.81 1.35 -14.98
N GLY A 197 -4.45 0.22 -14.70
CA GLY A 197 -3.77 -1.04 -14.38
C GLY A 197 -3.26 -1.12 -12.93
N ASN A 198 -3.85 -0.33 -12.01
CA ASN A 198 -3.46 -0.25 -10.60
C ASN A 198 -1.98 0.14 -10.36
N VAL A 199 -1.31 0.65 -11.38
CA VAL A 199 0.04 1.21 -11.21
C VAL A 199 -0.09 2.56 -10.54
N VAL A 200 0.74 2.81 -9.53
CA VAL A 200 0.79 4.13 -8.90
C VAL A 200 1.33 5.15 -9.90
N ALA A 201 0.46 6.07 -10.34
CA ALA A 201 0.80 7.09 -11.33
C ALA A 201 1.55 8.26 -10.70
N LYS A 202 1.23 8.60 -9.47
CA LYS A 202 1.87 9.66 -8.67
C LYS A 202 1.60 9.48 -7.20
N THR A 203 2.40 10.18 -6.40
CA THR A 203 2.24 10.29 -4.95
C THR A 203 2.26 11.73 -4.51
N ASP A 204 1.74 12.03 -3.35
CA ASP A 204 2.02 13.26 -2.63
C ASP A 204 2.00 13.05 -1.10
N ILE A 205 2.68 13.96 -0.42
CA ILE A 205 2.61 14.12 1.03
C ILE A 205 2.03 15.49 1.33
N LYS A 206 1.09 15.56 2.28
CA LYS A 206 0.51 16.80 2.76
C LYS A 206 0.80 16.93 4.25
N ILE A 207 1.32 18.07 4.65
CA ILE A 207 1.58 18.40 6.07
C ILE A 207 0.75 19.63 6.44
N ALA A 208 0.00 19.56 7.54
CA ALA A 208 -0.79 20.67 8.04
C ALA A 208 0.12 21.82 8.48
N ARG A 209 -0.31 23.06 8.21
CA ARG A 209 0.42 24.27 8.63
C ARG A 209 0.36 24.51 10.14
N PHE A 210 -0.67 23.97 10.79
CA PHE A 210 -0.90 24.05 12.23
C PHE A 210 -0.77 22.64 12.82
N GLY A 211 -0.45 22.60 14.07
CA GLY A 211 -0.23 21.36 14.81
C GLY A 211 1.15 21.33 15.44
N GLU A 212 1.23 20.59 16.50
CA GLU A 212 2.49 20.26 17.17
C GLU A 212 3.18 19.10 16.44
N HIS A 213 4.47 18.93 16.67
CA HIS A 213 5.24 17.78 16.16
C HIS A 213 5.30 17.66 14.63
N ARG A 214 5.46 18.79 13.91
CA ARG A 214 5.47 18.80 12.43
C ARG A 214 6.68 18.07 11.82
N CYS A 215 7.82 18.07 12.51
CA CYS A 215 8.98 17.31 12.08
C CYS A 215 8.70 15.80 12.17
N MET A 216 8.20 15.33 13.32
CA MET A 216 7.81 13.94 13.53
C MET A 216 6.68 13.50 12.56
N THR A 217 5.68 14.36 12.34
CA THR A 217 4.62 14.11 11.35
C THR A 217 5.21 13.96 9.94
N THR A 218 6.16 14.79 9.56
CA THR A 218 6.81 14.70 8.24
C THR A 218 7.56 13.37 8.11
N VAL A 219 8.32 12.95 9.11
CA VAL A 219 9.03 11.66 9.10
C VAL A 219 8.05 10.49 9.05
N HIS A 220 6.92 10.57 9.77
CA HIS A 220 5.85 9.57 9.75
C HIS A 220 5.29 9.38 8.33
N GLU A 221 4.94 10.45 7.62
CA GLU A 221 4.41 10.36 6.26
C GLU A 221 5.44 9.85 5.25
N ILE A 222 6.72 10.16 5.47
CA ILE A 222 7.82 9.58 4.70
C ILE A 222 7.97 8.08 5.03
N GLY A 223 7.67 7.65 6.25
CA GLY A 223 7.60 6.24 6.63
C GLY A 223 6.60 5.45 5.78
N HIS A 224 5.43 6.02 5.48
CA HIS A 224 4.47 5.42 4.53
C HIS A 224 4.98 5.36 3.09
N LEU A 225 5.74 6.36 2.64
CA LEU A 225 6.40 6.32 1.34
C LEU A 225 7.43 5.18 1.27
N LEU A 226 8.23 4.99 2.32
CA LEU A 226 9.20 3.90 2.42
C LEU A 226 8.53 2.53 2.44
N ASP A 227 7.44 2.37 3.18
CA ASP A 227 6.66 1.13 3.18
C ASP A 227 6.13 0.80 1.76
N ALA A 228 5.60 1.80 1.07
CA ALA A 228 5.02 1.60 -0.26
C ALA A 228 6.07 1.28 -1.34
N PHE A 229 7.16 2.03 -1.41
CA PHE A 229 8.10 1.98 -2.54
C PHE A 229 9.50 1.49 -2.19
N GLY A 230 9.84 1.47 -0.93
CA GLY A 230 11.12 0.96 -0.46
C GLY A 230 11.05 -0.50 -0.05
N LEU A 231 10.00 -0.88 0.64
CA LEU A 231 9.76 -2.24 1.13
C LEU A 231 8.74 -2.98 0.26
N GLY A 232 7.81 -2.27 -0.35
CA GLY A 232 6.78 -2.78 -1.26
C GLY A 232 7.05 -2.45 -2.73
N ASP A 233 6.09 -2.78 -3.57
CA ASP A 233 6.13 -2.57 -5.03
C ASP A 233 5.39 -1.29 -5.48
N GLY A 234 5.00 -0.45 -4.53
CA GLY A 234 4.21 0.76 -4.74
C GLY A 234 2.70 0.52 -4.68
N PHE A 235 2.20 -0.60 -5.17
CA PHE A 235 0.81 -0.99 -5.07
C PHE A 235 0.54 -1.70 -3.73
N ARG A 236 1.31 -2.73 -3.42
CA ARG A 236 1.30 -3.40 -2.11
C ARG A 236 2.40 -2.80 -1.24
N THR A 237 2.07 -2.54 0.00
CA THR A 237 3.09 -2.11 0.97
C THR A 237 3.89 -3.32 1.45
N GLY A 238 5.17 -3.11 1.73
CA GLY A 238 6.03 -4.19 2.19
C GLY A 238 5.60 -4.77 3.52
N ILE A 239 5.05 -3.92 4.38
CA ILE A 239 4.56 -4.31 5.71
C ILE A 239 3.31 -5.21 5.62
N GLU A 240 2.38 -4.91 4.72
CA GLU A 240 1.19 -5.77 4.51
C GLU A 240 1.55 -7.10 3.86
N ALA A 241 2.49 -7.08 2.94
CA ALA A 241 2.92 -8.32 2.28
C ALA A 241 3.62 -9.29 3.25
N ALA A 242 4.28 -8.78 4.31
CA ALA A 242 4.95 -9.51 5.41
C ALA A 242 5.74 -10.77 4.98
N THR A 243 6.13 -10.85 3.69
CA THR A 243 6.78 -12.02 3.10
C THR A 243 8.27 -12.08 3.41
N GLN A 244 8.87 -10.93 3.79
CA GLN A 244 10.29 -10.84 4.11
C GLN A 244 10.52 -11.19 5.58
N PRO A 245 11.46 -12.09 5.92
CA PRO A 245 11.72 -12.50 7.30
C PRO A 245 12.06 -11.33 8.24
N GLU A 246 12.74 -10.29 7.73
CA GLU A 246 13.13 -9.10 8.48
C GLU A 246 11.90 -8.28 8.89
N ILE A 247 10.92 -8.13 7.99
CA ILE A 247 9.66 -7.42 8.28
C ILE A 247 8.87 -8.19 9.32
N LYS A 248 8.82 -9.51 9.21
CA LYS A 248 8.16 -10.34 10.22
C LYS A 248 8.81 -10.18 11.60
N ARG A 249 10.14 -10.19 11.67
CA ARG A 249 10.87 -9.97 12.94
C ARG A 249 10.54 -8.61 13.55
N TRP A 250 10.50 -7.57 12.73
CA TRP A 250 10.09 -6.25 13.18
C TRP A 250 8.69 -6.24 13.75
N LEU A 251 7.72 -6.84 13.04
CA LEU A 251 6.33 -6.90 13.52
C LEU A 251 6.23 -7.72 14.82
N ASP A 252 6.94 -8.83 14.92
CA ASP A 252 6.99 -9.65 16.14
C ASP A 252 7.59 -8.85 17.31
N ALA A 253 8.62 -8.03 17.08
CA ALA A 253 9.20 -7.15 18.10
C ALA A 253 8.17 -6.11 18.58
N VAL A 254 7.43 -5.46 17.66
CA VAL A 254 6.36 -4.51 18.00
C VAL A 254 5.27 -5.18 18.82
N MET A 255 4.77 -6.36 18.40
CA MET A 255 3.67 -7.05 19.06
C MET A 255 4.03 -7.58 20.46
N LYS A 256 5.30 -7.77 20.77
CA LYS A 256 5.78 -8.18 22.11
C LYS A 256 5.79 -7.05 23.12
N THR A 257 5.78 -5.78 22.69
CA THR A 257 5.83 -4.64 23.59
C THR A 257 4.61 -4.55 24.50
N GLN A 258 4.79 -3.96 25.68
CA GLN A 258 3.69 -3.69 26.59
C GLN A 258 2.74 -2.63 26.02
N SER A 259 3.29 -1.62 25.34
CA SER A 259 2.53 -0.59 24.64
C SER A 259 1.57 -1.19 23.62
N TYR A 260 2.01 -2.12 22.77
CA TYR A 260 1.11 -2.80 21.80
C TYR A 260 0.04 -3.64 22.51
N ARG A 261 0.38 -4.38 23.57
CA ARG A 261 -0.58 -5.17 24.34
C ARG A 261 -1.67 -4.30 24.95
N LYS A 262 -1.31 -3.21 25.61
CA LYS A 262 -2.27 -2.25 26.18
C LYS A 262 -3.14 -1.61 25.10
N LEU A 263 -2.55 -1.20 23.96
CA LEU A 263 -3.29 -0.69 22.81
C LEU A 263 -4.30 -1.73 22.29
N SER A 264 -3.96 -3.03 22.36
CA SER A 264 -4.82 -4.12 21.90
C SER A 264 -6.03 -4.38 22.81
N GLU A 265 -5.97 -3.94 24.05
CA GLU A 265 -7.07 -4.01 25.01
C GLU A 265 -8.12 -2.91 24.79
N ILE A 266 -7.80 -1.88 24.00
CA ILE A 266 -8.72 -0.80 23.66
C ILE A 266 -9.51 -1.19 22.41
N HIS A 267 -10.84 -1.15 22.51
CA HIS A 267 -11.75 -1.64 21.44
C HIS A 267 -12.56 -0.50 20.82
N ASP A 268 -11.87 0.48 20.22
CA ASP A 268 -12.48 1.56 19.47
C ASP A 268 -11.92 1.69 18.04
N SER A 269 -12.54 2.51 17.21
CA SER A 269 -12.11 2.72 15.83
C SER A 269 -10.71 3.32 15.74
N HIS A 270 -10.33 4.13 16.72
CA HIS A 270 -9.04 4.80 16.74
C HIS A 270 -7.91 3.84 17.11
N SER A 271 -8.11 2.99 18.12
CA SER A 271 -7.15 1.94 18.47
C SER A 271 -6.98 0.91 17.36
N ASN A 272 -8.05 0.59 16.62
CA ASN A 272 -7.97 -0.26 15.43
C ASN A 272 -7.10 0.38 14.34
N TYR A 273 -7.26 1.70 14.10
CA TYR A 273 -6.40 2.46 13.20
C TYR A 273 -4.93 2.40 13.65
N LEU A 274 -4.65 2.67 14.92
CA LEU A 274 -3.30 2.65 15.47
C LEU A 274 -2.63 1.27 15.41
N ARG A 275 -3.40 0.19 15.44
CA ARG A 275 -2.90 -1.20 15.29
C ARG A 275 -2.69 -1.64 13.86
N ASN A 276 -3.12 -0.84 12.88
CA ASN A 276 -2.85 -1.13 11.48
C ASN A 276 -1.33 -1.25 11.27
N PRO A 277 -0.82 -2.33 10.66
CA PRO A 277 0.62 -2.53 10.48
C PRO A 277 1.33 -1.36 9.78
N LYS A 278 0.68 -0.68 8.85
CA LYS A 278 1.23 0.52 8.19
C LYS A 278 1.43 1.68 9.16
N GLU A 279 0.45 1.89 10.06
CA GLU A 279 0.53 2.93 11.09
C GLU A 279 1.57 2.58 12.15
N LEU A 280 1.67 1.31 12.53
CA LEU A 280 2.74 0.82 13.41
C LEU A 280 4.11 1.11 12.79
N TRP A 281 4.26 0.81 11.50
CA TRP A 281 5.51 1.06 10.77
C TRP A 281 5.85 2.56 10.71
N ALA A 282 4.91 3.41 10.28
CA ALA A 282 5.16 4.84 10.14
C ALA A 282 5.54 5.51 11.47
N ARG A 283 4.89 5.12 12.58
CA ARG A 283 5.23 5.58 13.93
C ARG A 283 6.58 5.05 14.38
N ALA A 284 6.85 3.77 14.16
CA ALA A 284 8.15 3.19 14.49
C ALA A 284 9.26 3.85 13.66
N TYR A 285 9.02 4.12 12.38
CA TYR A 285 9.98 4.80 11.53
C TYR A 285 10.28 6.24 12.03
N ALA A 286 9.26 6.99 12.43
CA ALA A 286 9.46 8.32 12.96
C ALA A 286 10.30 8.30 14.27
N GLN A 287 9.99 7.39 15.19
CA GLN A 287 10.77 7.20 16.40
C GLN A 287 12.19 6.71 16.13
N TYR A 288 12.35 5.80 15.16
CA TYR A 288 13.66 5.29 14.71
C TYR A 288 14.56 6.42 14.20
N ILE A 289 14.05 7.28 13.31
CA ILE A 289 14.82 8.41 12.78
C ILE A 289 15.20 9.38 13.89
N ALA A 290 14.28 9.72 14.81
CA ALA A 290 14.58 10.59 15.93
C ALA A 290 15.76 10.03 16.77
N ARG A 291 15.70 8.74 17.12
CA ARG A 291 16.74 8.09 17.96
C ARG A 291 18.05 7.87 17.22
N ARG A 292 18.01 7.51 15.94
CA ARG A 292 19.22 7.26 15.13
C ARG A 292 19.95 8.54 14.72
N SER A 293 19.21 9.56 14.29
CA SER A 293 19.80 10.84 13.91
C SER A 293 20.31 11.64 15.12
N LYS A 294 19.71 11.40 16.28
CA LYS A 294 19.91 12.21 17.51
C LYS A 294 19.62 13.69 17.26
N ASP A 295 18.73 13.97 16.32
CA ASP A 295 18.34 15.34 16.02
C ASP A 295 17.59 15.96 17.20
N PRO A 296 18.01 17.11 17.72
CA PRO A 296 17.48 17.66 18.97
C PRO A 296 16.00 18.06 18.86
N ILE A 297 15.53 18.50 17.67
CA ILE A 297 14.12 18.89 17.48
C ILE A 297 13.23 17.64 17.44
N LEU A 298 13.63 16.62 16.66
CA LEU A 298 12.90 15.36 16.61
C LEU A 298 12.89 14.65 17.96
N MET A 299 13.99 14.71 18.72
CA MET A 299 14.06 14.15 20.07
C MET A 299 13.12 14.86 21.04
N ASP A 300 13.07 16.19 21.01
CA ASP A 300 12.16 16.99 21.84
C ASP A 300 10.68 16.74 21.49
N GLU A 301 10.36 16.69 20.17
CA GLU A 301 9.00 16.34 19.71
C GLU A 301 8.63 14.91 20.14
N LEU A 302 9.53 13.95 20.00
CA LEU A 302 9.29 12.55 20.40
C LEU A 302 9.06 12.44 21.91
N ASP A 303 9.88 13.08 22.72
CA ASP A 303 9.75 13.06 24.18
C ASP A 303 8.42 13.67 24.65
N LYS A 304 7.97 14.74 23.99
CA LYS A 304 6.63 15.32 24.21
C LYS A 304 5.53 14.33 23.82
N MET A 305 5.67 13.63 22.69
CA MET A 305 4.69 12.62 22.24
C MET A 305 4.63 11.43 23.20
N ILE A 306 5.76 10.95 23.71
CA ILE A 306 5.80 9.85 24.68
C ILE A 306 5.11 10.24 25.98
N ASN A 307 5.31 11.47 26.46
CA ASN A 307 4.86 11.93 27.79
C ASN A 307 3.47 12.57 27.79
N CYS A 308 2.81 12.73 26.64
CA CYS A 308 1.51 13.39 26.55
C CYS A 308 0.35 12.49 27.06
N GLU A 309 -0.78 13.12 27.41
CA GLU A 309 -1.99 12.40 27.86
C GLU A 309 -2.53 11.43 26.80
N TYR A 310 -2.44 11.78 25.52
CA TYR A 310 -2.83 10.90 24.44
C TYR A 310 -2.05 9.57 24.46
N ASN A 311 -0.74 9.61 24.67
CA ASN A 311 0.07 8.41 24.74
C ASN A 311 -0.18 7.59 26.01
N LYS A 312 -0.55 8.21 27.11
CA LYS A 312 -0.96 7.50 28.33
C LYS A 312 -2.22 6.68 28.11
N ILE A 313 -3.14 7.15 27.24
CA ILE A 313 -4.39 6.45 26.89
C ILE A 313 -4.14 5.39 25.82
N TYR A 314 -3.55 5.77 24.70
CA TYR A 314 -3.49 4.93 23.51
C TYR A 314 -2.18 4.15 23.33
N HIS A 315 -1.17 4.43 24.14
CA HIS A 315 0.15 3.77 24.05
C HIS A 315 0.70 3.77 22.62
N ALA A 316 0.53 4.90 21.94
CA ALA A 316 0.85 5.04 20.52
C ALA A 316 2.37 5.13 20.24
N GLN A 317 3.17 5.58 21.22
CA GLN A 317 4.63 5.62 21.14
C GLN A 317 5.23 4.71 22.21
N TRP A 318 6.41 4.19 21.96
CA TRP A 318 7.14 3.27 22.83
C TRP A 318 8.13 4.00 23.72
N SER A 319 8.34 3.49 24.93
CA SER A 319 9.49 3.88 25.74
C SER A 319 10.81 3.45 25.08
N ASP A 320 11.93 4.01 25.50
CA ASP A 320 13.24 3.63 24.96
C ASP A 320 13.58 2.16 25.20
N GLU A 321 13.19 1.60 26.34
CA GLU A 321 13.35 0.20 26.66
C GLU A 321 12.59 -0.69 25.66
N GLU A 322 11.32 -0.42 25.45
CA GLU A 322 10.48 -1.17 24.53
C GLU A 322 10.93 -1.03 23.07
N PHE A 323 11.41 0.16 22.72
CA PHE A 323 11.82 0.47 21.35
C PHE A 323 13.16 -0.15 20.96
N SER A 324 13.98 -0.59 21.91
CA SER A 324 15.30 -1.13 21.65
C SER A 324 15.30 -2.35 20.70
N GLU A 325 14.41 -3.32 20.91
CA GLU A 325 14.28 -4.49 20.03
C GLU A 325 13.68 -4.11 18.67
N ILE A 326 12.72 -3.18 18.64
CA ILE A 326 12.14 -2.65 17.41
C ILE A 326 13.25 -1.98 16.58
N MET A 327 14.09 -1.17 17.20
CA MET A 327 15.18 -0.46 16.53
C MET A 327 16.20 -1.44 15.92
N VAL A 328 16.58 -2.50 16.64
CA VAL A 328 17.46 -3.54 16.10
C VAL A 328 16.85 -4.25 14.90
N ALA A 329 15.56 -4.56 14.94
CA ALA A 329 14.87 -5.17 13.82
C ALA A 329 14.79 -4.23 12.60
N MET A 330 14.57 -2.92 12.81
CA MET A 330 14.61 -1.91 11.74
C MET A 330 16.00 -1.76 11.14
N ASP A 331 17.07 -1.79 11.97
CA ASP A 331 18.43 -1.80 11.46
C ASP A 331 18.66 -2.96 10.49
N GLN A 332 18.20 -4.17 10.83
CA GLN A 332 18.35 -5.33 9.96
C GLN A 332 17.65 -5.15 8.61
N ILE A 333 16.44 -4.54 8.62
CA ILE A 333 15.73 -4.20 7.39
C ILE A 333 16.56 -3.23 6.54
N PHE A 334 17.06 -2.14 7.13
CA PHE A 334 17.80 -1.13 6.38
C PHE A 334 19.20 -1.58 5.95
N ILE A 335 19.87 -2.42 6.74
CA ILE A 335 21.14 -3.05 6.36
C ILE A 335 20.92 -3.99 5.17
N SER A 336 19.88 -4.82 5.18
CA SER A 336 19.59 -5.74 4.07
C SER A 336 19.26 -5.03 2.75
N LYS A 337 18.80 -3.78 2.84
CA LYS A 337 18.52 -2.90 1.68
C LYS A 337 19.72 -2.04 1.28
N GLY A 338 20.79 -2.02 2.05
CA GLY A 338 21.93 -1.12 1.83
C GLY A 338 21.58 0.36 2.13
N TRP A 339 20.58 0.62 2.96
CA TRP A 339 20.10 1.99 3.22
C TRP A 339 20.62 2.61 4.51
N LEU A 340 21.31 1.86 5.35
CA LEU A 340 21.89 2.39 6.57
C LEU A 340 23.31 2.92 6.30
N LYS A 341 23.61 4.15 6.79
CA LYS A 341 24.94 4.76 6.76
C LYS A 341 25.80 4.26 7.88
#